data_7703307cfec4295dd1e932009155e544
#
_entry.id   7703307cfec4295dd1e932009155e544
#
_cell.length_a   1.000
_cell.length_b   1.000
_cell.length_c   1.000
_cell.angle_alpha   90.00
_cell.angle_beta   90.00
_cell.angle_gamma   90.00
#
_symmetry.space_group_name_H-M   'P 1'
#
loop_
_entity.id
_entity.type
_entity.pdbx_description
1 polymer ?
#
loop_
_entity_poly.entity_id
_entity_poly.type
_entity_poly.pdbx_seq_one_letter_code
_entity_poly.pdbx_strand_id
1 'polypeptide(L)'
;MHSRGVSGLTLEAAARDAGVSKGGLLYHFASKEALLDALLRRLAGFFEQEYLGCVAAQPEGAGRIARAMLEWGFGQGEFACNERHDRAAAVFLAAFHHDPALLDPIRQVIARMRADIAADGLPPGHGDAITAAGDGMFMARIFRLYTPSEAERQAMRMALQRLLEFPR
;
A
#
# COMPACT_ATOMS: atom_id res chain seq x y z
N MET A 1 -12.52 7.21 14.00
CA MET A 1 -11.72 8.28 13.32
C MET A 1 -12.31 8.70 11.97
N HIS A 2 -13.63 8.77 11.81
CA HIS A 2 -14.28 8.86 10.49
C HIS A 2 -14.69 10.27 10.03
N SER A 3 -14.33 11.36 10.73
CA SER A 3 -14.86 12.68 10.36
C SER A 3 -13.89 13.87 10.46
N ARG A 4 -12.64 13.66 10.83
CA ARG A 4 -11.67 14.75 10.89
C ARG A 4 -10.50 14.41 9.96
N GLY A 5 -10.43 15.14 8.84
CA GLY A 5 -9.34 14.99 7.87
C GLY A 5 -7.93 15.07 8.50
N VAL A 6 -6.90 15.00 7.67
CA VAL A 6 -5.46 14.97 8.02
C VAL A 6 -5.04 15.99 9.10
N SER A 7 -5.70 17.16 9.18
CA SER A 7 -5.53 18.17 10.22
C SER A 7 -5.95 17.73 11.63
N GLY A 8 -6.68 16.63 11.77
CA GLY A 8 -7.16 16.09 13.05
C GLY A 8 -6.20 15.16 13.79
N LEU A 9 -5.05 14.79 13.22
CA LEU A 9 -4.06 13.95 13.90
C LEU A 9 -3.25 14.80 14.89
N THR A 10 -3.70 14.84 16.14
CA THR A 10 -2.99 15.43 17.27
C THR A 10 -2.58 14.33 18.25
N LEU A 11 -1.55 14.60 19.08
CA LEU A 11 -1.14 13.66 20.13
C LEU A 11 -2.28 13.40 21.13
N GLU A 12 -3.12 14.40 21.39
CA GLU A 12 -4.29 14.27 22.25
C GLU A 12 -5.35 13.34 21.66
N ALA A 13 -5.61 13.48 20.35
CA ALA A 13 -6.56 12.60 19.65
C ALA A 13 -6.03 11.16 19.60
N ALA A 14 -4.74 10.99 19.30
CA ALA A 14 -4.10 9.67 19.27
C ALA A 14 -4.10 8.99 20.64
N ALA A 15 -3.79 9.74 21.71
CA ALA A 15 -3.81 9.22 23.08
C ALA A 15 -5.23 8.78 23.50
N ARG A 16 -6.23 9.60 23.21
CA ARG A 16 -7.65 9.28 23.47
C ARG A 16 -8.10 8.03 22.72
N ASP A 17 -7.78 7.93 21.44
CA ASP A 17 -8.16 6.77 20.60
C ASP A 17 -7.45 5.48 21.04
N ALA A 18 -6.21 5.61 21.54
CA ALA A 18 -5.45 4.49 22.12
C ALA A 18 -5.84 4.15 23.56
N GLY A 19 -6.72 4.91 24.21
CA GLY A 19 -7.11 4.69 25.62
C GLY A 19 -6.01 4.97 26.63
N VAL A 20 -5.03 5.83 26.28
CA VAL A 20 -3.90 6.20 27.15
C VAL A 20 -3.91 7.70 27.46
N SER A 21 -3.22 8.11 28.53
CA SER A 21 -3.03 9.53 28.81
C SER A 21 -2.08 10.18 27.79
N LYS A 22 -2.21 11.50 27.57
CA LYS A 22 -1.25 12.27 26.76
C LYS A 22 0.19 12.09 27.25
N GLY A 23 0.40 12.12 28.58
CA GLY A 23 1.72 11.89 29.19
C GLY A 23 2.27 10.49 28.91
N GLY A 24 1.40 9.47 28.97
CA GLY A 24 1.75 8.10 28.60
C GLY A 24 2.15 7.98 27.13
N LEU A 25 1.43 8.65 26.22
CA LEU A 25 1.82 8.66 24.81
C LEU A 25 3.15 9.38 24.59
N LEU A 26 3.35 10.54 25.23
CA LEU A 26 4.60 11.33 25.14
C LEU A 26 5.82 10.60 25.71
N TYR A 27 5.62 9.71 26.66
CA TYR A 27 6.70 8.84 27.16
C TYR A 27 7.26 7.92 26.08
N HIS A 28 6.40 7.43 25.18
CA HIS A 28 6.80 6.56 24.06
C HIS A 28 7.17 7.34 22.79
N PHE A 29 6.51 8.45 22.52
CA PHE A 29 6.71 9.27 21.33
C PHE A 29 6.88 10.73 21.73
N ALA A 30 8.13 11.19 21.72
CA ALA A 30 8.49 12.54 22.18
C ALA A 30 7.84 13.68 21.39
N SER A 31 7.38 13.41 20.16
CA SER A 31 6.72 14.39 19.29
C SER A 31 5.70 13.73 18.34
N LYS A 32 4.95 14.55 17.63
CA LYS A 32 4.04 14.08 16.56
C LYS A 32 4.83 13.43 15.43
N GLU A 33 6.00 13.95 15.09
CA GLU A 33 6.90 13.42 14.07
C GLU A 33 7.38 12.02 14.46
N ALA A 34 7.78 11.81 15.71
CA ALA A 34 8.20 10.50 16.22
C ALA A 34 7.05 9.48 16.15
N LEU A 35 5.82 9.90 16.47
CA LEU A 35 4.65 9.05 16.32
C LEU A 35 4.37 8.72 14.84
N LEU A 36 4.44 9.71 13.94
CA LEU A 36 4.24 9.50 12.51
C LEU A 36 5.31 8.58 11.91
N ASP A 37 6.60 8.78 12.26
CA ASP A 37 7.69 7.91 11.80
C ASP A 37 7.45 6.45 12.23
N ALA A 38 7.09 6.23 13.49
CA ALA A 38 6.80 4.88 14.00
C ALA A 38 5.59 4.25 13.28
N LEU A 39 4.54 5.01 13.01
CA LEU A 39 3.37 4.54 12.27
C LEU A 39 3.73 4.18 10.82
N LEU A 40 4.57 4.98 10.16
CA LEU A 40 5.00 4.73 8.79
C LEU A 40 5.96 3.55 8.67
N ARG A 41 6.87 3.36 9.63
CA ARG A 41 7.69 2.14 9.69
C ARG A 41 6.84 0.89 9.87
N ARG A 42 5.84 0.95 10.75
CA ARG A 42 4.89 -0.15 10.94
C ARG A 42 4.08 -0.41 9.66
N LEU A 43 3.66 0.65 8.99
CA LEU A 43 2.94 0.55 7.72
C LEU A 43 3.81 -0.03 6.61
N ALA A 44 5.07 0.40 6.49
CA ALA A 44 6.04 -0.15 5.56
C ALA A 44 6.24 -1.65 5.78
N GLY A 45 6.42 -2.08 7.03
CA GLY A 45 6.52 -3.49 7.39
C GLY A 45 5.24 -4.28 7.04
N PHE A 46 4.07 -3.68 7.23
CA PHE A 46 2.81 -4.31 6.82
C PHE A 46 2.75 -4.51 5.30
N PHE A 47 3.04 -3.50 4.50
CA PHE A 47 3.07 -3.62 3.03
C PHE A 47 4.10 -4.64 2.55
N GLU A 48 5.28 -4.67 3.18
CA GLU A 48 6.31 -5.65 2.85
C GLU A 48 5.85 -7.09 3.13
N GLN A 49 5.20 -7.34 4.27
CA GLN A 49 4.67 -8.65 4.62
C GLN A 49 3.54 -9.09 3.69
N GLU A 50 2.60 -8.20 3.37
CA GLU A 50 1.53 -8.46 2.41
C GLU A 50 2.10 -8.80 1.03
N TYR A 51 3.07 -8.01 0.55
CA TYR A 51 3.76 -8.25 -0.71
C TYR A 51 4.45 -9.63 -0.74
N LEU A 52 5.25 -9.95 0.27
CA LEU A 52 5.94 -11.23 0.36
C LEU A 52 4.97 -12.40 0.45
N GLY A 53 3.86 -12.25 1.16
CA GLY A 53 2.78 -13.22 1.21
C GLY A 53 2.15 -13.46 -0.17
N CYS A 54 1.84 -12.38 -0.91
CA CYS A 54 1.34 -12.47 -2.28
C CYS A 54 2.33 -13.21 -3.20
N VAL A 55 3.63 -12.89 -3.10
CA VAL A 55 4.68 -13.54 -3.91
C VAL A 55 4.80 -15.02 -3.56
N ALA A 56 4.78 -15.36 -2.27
CA ALA A 56 4.87 -16.74 -1.82
C ALA A 56 3.71 -17.62 -2.31
N ALA A 57 2.52 -17.02 -2.49
CA ALA A 57 1.34 -17.70 -3.01
C ALA A 57 1.37 -17.95 -4.53
N GLN A 58 2.33 -17.36 -5.27
CA GLN A 58 2.42 -17.53 -6.72
C GLN A 58 3.36 -18.66 -7.13
N PRO A 59 3.06 -19.35 -8.26
CA PRO A 59 3.95 -20.34 -8.84
C PRO A 59 5.31 -19.73 -9.19
N GLU A 60 6.39 -20.52 -9.00
CA GLU A 60 7.73 -20.14 -9.40
C GLU A 60 7.84 -19.89 -10.92
N GLY A 61 8.82 -19.08 -11.31
CA GLY A 61 9.16 -18.79 -12.70
C GLY A 61 8.85 -17.35 -13.12
N ALA A 62 9.12 -17.05 -14.40
CA ALA A 62 8.93 -15.71 -14.96
C ALA A 62 7.51 -15.18 -14.74
N GLY A 63 7.39 -13.91 -14.39
CA GLY A 63 6.12 -13.25 -14.11
C GLY A 63 5.55 -13.55 -12.71
N ARG A 64 6.31 -14.18 -11.81
CA ARG A 64 5.86 -14.47 -10.44
C ARG A 64 5.48 -13.20 -9.68
N ILE A 65 6.35 -12.19 -9.75
CA ILE A 65 6.15 -10.93 -9.04
C ILE A 65 4.97 -10.17 -9.64
N ALA A 66 4.89 -10.10 -10.96
CA ALA A 66 3.80 -9.43 -11.64
C ALA A 66 2.44 -10.12 -11.38
N ARG A 67 2.39 -11.47 -11.28
CA ARG A 67 1.18 -12.20 -10.84
C ARG A 67 0.79 -11.82 -9.42
N ALA A 68 1.77 -11.72 -8.51
CA ALA A 68 1.53 -11.30 -7.13
C ALA A 68 0.95 -9.87 -7.08
N MET A 69 1.51 -8.95 -7.85
CA MET A 69 1.02 -7.57 -7.93
C MET A 69 -0.39 -7.48 -8.52
N LEU A 70 -0.68 -8.30 -9.55
CA LEU A 70 -2.02 -8.39 -10.13
C LEU A 70 -3.04 -8.89 -9.09
N GLU A 71 -2.70 -9.94 -8.35
CA GLU A 71 -3.57 -10.50 -7.30
C GLU A 71 -3.76 -9.50 -6.15
N TRP A 72 -2.70 -8.82 -5.72
CA TRP A 72 -2.77 -7.81 -4.67
C TRP A 72 -3.67 -6.64 -5.03
N GLY A 73 -3.53 -6.09 -6.25
CA GLY A 73 -4.30 -4.93 -6.71
C GLY A 73 -5.74 -5.24 -7.13
N PHE A 74 -5.97 -6.40 -7.74
CA PHE A 74 -7.22 -6.74 -8.43
C PHE A 74 -7.84 -8.08 -8.00
N GLY A 75 -7.20 -8.82 -7.11
CA GLY A 75 -7.71 -10.08 -6.59
C GLY A 75 -8.88 -9.93 -5.62
N GLN A 76 -9.41 -11.09 -5.20
CA GLN A 76 -10.44 -11.21 -4.17
C GLN A 76 -9.95 -12.01 -2.97
N GLY A 77 -8.67 -12.40 -2.96
CA GLY A 77 -8.06 -13.23 -1.93
C GLY A 77 -7.74 -12.46 -0.63
N GLU A 78 -7.08 -13.15 0.28
CA GLU A 78 -6.67 -12.64 1.59
C GLU A 78 -5.85 -11.34 1.51
N PHE A 79 -5.02 -11.21 0.47
CA PHE A 79 -4.15 -10.06 0.23
C PHE A 79 -4.80 -8.95 -0.61
N ALA A 80 -6.06 -9.10 -1.01
CA ALA A 80 -6.76 -8.06 -1.75
C ALA A 80 -6.89 -6.79 -0.92
N CYS A 81 -6.82 -5.63 -1.60
CA CYS A 81 -6.92 -4.32 -0.96
C CYS A 81 -8.23 -4.17 -0.18
N ASN A 82 -8.16 -3.91 1.12
CA ASN A 82 -9.28 -3.91 2.06
C ASN A 82 -9.27 -2.68 2.99
N GLU A 83 -10.14 -2.64 4.00
CA GLU A 83 -10.24 -1.54 4.97
C GLU A 83 -8.93 -1.24 5.73
N ARG A 84 -8.00 -2.20 5.86
CA ARG A 84 -6.70 -1.96 6.48
C ARG A 84 -5.87 -0.99 5.65
N HIS A 85 -5.97 -1.10 4.31
CA HIS A 85 -5.33 -0.19 3.37
C HIS A 85 -5.94 1.22 3.45
N ASP A 86 -7.25 1.35 3.72
CA ASP A 86 -7.89 2.66 3.90
C ASP A 86 -7.38 3.38 5.15
N ARG A 87 -7.13 2.64 6.24
CA ARG A 87 -6.52 3.22 7.46
C ARG A 87 -5.07 3.63 7.21
N ALA A 88 -4.32 2.83 6.46
CA ALA A 88 -2.98 3.13 6.03
C ALA A 88 -2.91 4.44 5.23
N ALA A 89 -3.88 4.67 4.36
CA ALA A 89 -4.01 5.87 3.56
C ALA A 89 -4.07 7.15 4.39
N ALA A 90 -4.78 7.15 5.51
CA ALA A 90 -4.88 8.31 6.39
C ALA A 90 -3.53 8.68 7.01
N VAL A 91 -2.72 7.68 7.38
CA VAL A 91 -1.36 7.89 7.90
C VAL A 91 -0.44 8.44 6.81
N PHE A 92 -0.53 7.88 5.61
CA PHE A 92 0.25 8.31 4.45
C PHE A 92 -0.02 9.78 4.11
N LEU A 93 -1.29 10.18 4.00
CA LEU A 93 -1.68 11.56 3.72
C LEU A 93 -1.27 12.52 4.85
N ALA A 94 -1.40 12.09 6.11
CA ALA A 94 -0.99 12.89 7.25
C ALA A 94 0.51 13.18 7.25
N ALA A 95 1.31 12.15 6.94
CA ALA A 95 2.76 12.27 6.86
C ALA A 95 3.20 13.13 5.69
N PHE A 96 2.64 12.91 4.51
CA PHE A 96 2.94 13.69 3.31
C PHE A 96 2.68 15.19 3.50
N HIS A 97 1.56 15.52 4.17
CA HIS A 97 1.23 16.92 4.45
C HIS A 97 2.14 17.55 5.52
N HIS A 98 2.66 16.74 6.45
CA HIS A 98 3.50 17.22 7.55
C HIS A 98 4.97 17.39 7.10
N ASP A 99 5.58 16.31 6.63
CA ASP A 99 6.93 16.26 6.07
C ASP A 99 7.05 15.07 5.10
N PRO A 100 7.24 15.30 3.80
CA PRO A 100 7.41 14.24 2.81
C PRO A 100 8.58 13.28 3.09
N ALA A 101 9.60 13.68 3.87
CA ALA A 101 10.72 12.82 4.24
C ALA A 101 10.28 11.66 5.14
N LEU A 102 9.20 11.82 5.90
CA LEU A 102 8.60 10.75 6.71
C LEU A 102 8.16 9.53 5.88
N LEU A 103 7.97 9.70 4.56
CA LEU A 103 7.60 8.60 3.66
C LEU A 103 8.78 7.70 3.25
N ASP A 104 10.00 7.96 3.68
CA ASP A 104 11.17 7.20 3.28
C ASP A 104 11.08 5.69 3.58
N PRO A 105 10.52 5.22 4.70
CA PRO A 105 10.29 3.79 4.92
C PRO A 105 9.41 3.14 3.84
N ILE A 106 8.36 3.84 3.39
CA ILE A 106 7.47 3.37 2.30
C ILE A 106 8.21 3.37 0.97
N ARG A 107 8.97 4.45 0.66
CA ARG A 107 9.76 4.54 -0.58
C ARG A 107 10.75 3.39 -0.71
N GLN A 108 11.37 2.96 0.40
CA GLN A 108 12.29 1.83 0.41
C GLN A 108 11.59 0.50 0.06
N VAL A 109 10.39 0.26 0.57
CA VAL A 109 9.60 -0.94 0.23
C VAL A 109 9.24 -0.90 -1.26
N ILE A 110 8.71 0.23 -1.75
CA ILE A 110 8.34 0.39 -3.17
C ILE A 110 9.57 0.19 -4.07
N ALA A 111 10.74 0.73 -3.69
CA ALA A 111 11.96 0.56 -4.47
C ALA A 111 12.38 -0.91 -4.59
N ARG A 112 12.26 -1.70 -3.52
CA ARG A 112 12.51 -3.16 -3.56
C ARG A 112 11.52 -3.87 -4.48
N MET A 113 10.23 -3.59 -4.33
CA MET A 113 9.18 -4.19 -5.18
C MET A 113 9.43 -3.91 -6.66
N ARG A 114 9.84 -2.68 -6.99
CA ARG A 114 10.19 -2.31 -8.38
C ARG A 114 11.44 -3.03 -8.88
N ALA A 115 12.44 -3.24 -8.04
CA ALA A 115 13.62 -4.02 -8.39
C ALA A 115 13.27 -5.50 -8.66
N ASP A 116 12.40 -6.08 -7.82
CA ASP A 116 11.90 -7.44 -8.00
C ASP A 116 11.12 -7.60 -9.31
N ILE A 117 10.26 -6.63 -9.65
CA ILE A 117 9.51 -6.60 -10.92
C ILE A 117 10.46 -6.50 -12.12
N ALA A 118 11.49 -5.66 -12.03
CA ALA A 118 12.48 -5.53 -13.11
C ALA A 118 13.26 -6.83 -13.36
N ALA A 119 13.41 -7.66 -12.33
CA ALA A 119 14.09 -8.96 -12.39
C ALA A 119 13.16 -10.16 -12.68
N ASP A 120 11.85 -9.94 -12.85
CA ASP A 120 10.81 -10.98 -12.89
C ASP A 120 10.76 -11.79 -14.21
N GLY A 121 11.62 -11.48 -15.18
CA GLY A 121 11.74 -12.21 -16.44
C GLY A 121 10.61 -11.97 -17.44
N LEU A 122 9.81 -10.94 -17.26
CA LEU A 122 8.80 -10.47 -18.21
C LEU A 122 9.41 -9.55 -19.28
N PRO A 123 8.76 -9.38 -20.45
CA PRO A 123 9.13 -8.32 -21.37
C PRO A 123 9.10 -6.94 -20.69
N PRO A 124 9.99 -6.00 -21.10
CA PRO A 124 10.08 -4.69 -20.51
C PRO A 124 8.71 -3.97 -20.45
N GLY A 125 8.39 -3.39 -19.30
CA GLY A 125 7.18 -2.63 -19.06
C GLY A 125 5.93 -3.44 -18.70
N HIS A 126 5.90 -4.75 -18.89
CA HIS A 126 4.71 -5.57 -18.57
C HIS A 126 4.42 -5.56 -17.06
N GLY A 127 5.42 -5.87 -16.23
CA GLY A 127 5.28 -5.82 -14.78
C GLY A 127 5.02 -4.40 -14.26
N ASP A 128 5.68 -3.40 -14.85
CA ASP A 128 5.47 -1.99 -14.52
C ASP A 128 4.03 -1.54 -14.81
N ALA A 129 3.44 -1.95 -15.93
CA ALA A 129 2.07 -1.61 -16.28
C ALA A 129 1.06 -2.23 -15.30
N ILE A 130 1.26 -3.49 -14.88
CA ILE A 130 0.43 -4.15 -13.88
C ILE A 130 0.52 -3.40 -12.55
N THR A 131 1.73 -3.07 -12.10
CA THR A 131 1.96 -2.35 -10.86
C THR A 131 1.35 -0.96 -10.90
N ALA A 132 1.58 -0.20 -11.97
CA ALA A 132 1.04 1.14 -12.13
C ALA A 132 -0.50 1.16 -12.13
N ALA A 133 -1.15 0.13 -12.69
CA ALA A 133 -2.60 -0.01 -12.62
C ALA A 133 -3.07 -0.25 -11.17
N GLY A 134 -2.39 -1.10 -10.41
CA GLY A 134 -2.65 -1.32 -8.99
C GLY A 134 -2.45 -0.06 -8.15
N ASP A 135 -1.35 0.66 -8.37
CA ASP A 135 -1.06 1.95 -7.72
C ASP A 135 -2.15 2.98 -8.02
N GLY A 136 -2.61 3.06 -9.29
CA GLY A 136 -3.70 3.94 -9.70
C GLY A 136 -5.02 3.61 -8.98
N MET A 137 -5.36 2.32 -8.85
CA MET A 137 -6.53 1.87 -8.10
C MET A 137 -6.42 2.23 -6.61
N PHE A 138 -5.26 2.01 -6.02
CA PHE A 138 -4.99 2.37 -4.64
C PHE A 138 -5.13 3.88 -4.42
N MET A 139 -4.58 4.71 -5.30
CA MET A 139 -4.71 6.18 -5.24
C MET A 139 -6.16 6.64 -5.41
N ALA A 140 -6.89 6.08 -6.38
CA ALA A 140 -8.30 6.39 -6.58
C ALA A 140 -9.13 6.13 -5.32
N ARG A 141 -8.85 5.04 -4.62
CA ARG A 141 -9.49 4.68 -3.36
C ARG A 141 -9.11 5.63 -2.22
N ILE A 142 -7.81 5.92 -2.04
CA ILE A 142 -7.33 6.83 -0.99
C ILE A 142 -7.99 8.21 -1.11
N PHE A 143 -7.99 8.76 -2.31
CA PHE A 143 -8.53 10.10 -2.58
C PHE A 143 -10.03 10.10 -2.84
N ARG A 144 -10.70 8.92 -2.77
CA ARG A 144 -12.14 8.76 -3.05
C ARG A 144 -12.54 9.35 -4.39
N LEU A 145 -11.70 9.20 -5.41
CA LEU A 145 -11.94 9.74 -6.73
C LEU A 145 -13.06 8.98 -7.44
N TYR A 146 -13.02 7.66 -7.37
CA TYR A 146 -14.07 6.76 -7.83
C TYR A 146 -13.91 5.37 -7.21
N THR A 147 -14.99 4.58 -7.27
CA THR A 147 -14.97 3.18 -6.86
C THR A 147 -15.45 2.35 -8.07
N PRO A 148 -14.56 1.56 -8.69
CA PRO A 148 -14.99 0.72 -9.80
C PRO A 148 -15.96 -0.35 -9.33
N SER A 149 -16.93 -0.67 -10.17
CA SER A 149 -17.79 -1.83 -10.00
C SER A 149 -16.96 -3.13 -10.08
N GLU A 150 -17.52 -4.22 -9.59
CA GLU A 150 -16.88 -5.53 -9.70
C GLU A 150 -16.62 -5.93 -11.16
N ALA A 151 -17.56 -5.62 -12.08
CA ALA A 151 -17.40 -5.89 -13.51
C ALA A 151 -16.22 -5.10 -14.11
N GLU A 152 -16.06 -3.82 -13.75
CA GLU A 152 -14.93 -3.00 -14.21
C GLU A 152 -13.60 -3.52 -13.64
N ARG A 153 -13.56 -3.89 -12.36
CA ARG A 153 -12.39 -4.49 -11.73
C ARG A 153 -11.96 -5.77 -12.44
N GLN A 154 -12.93 -6.64 -12.70
CA GLN A 154 -12.69 -7.91 -13.40
C GLN A 154 -12.21 -7.67 -14.84
N ALA A 155 -12.80 -6.72 -15.55
CA ALA A 155 -12.37 -6.36 -16.91
C ALA A 155 -10.93 -5.84 -16.93
N MET A 156 -10.55 -4.98 -15.99
CA MET A 156 -9.17 -4.51 -15.83
C MET A 156 -8.22 -5.66 -15.51
N ARG A 157 -8.58 -6.53 -14.57
CA ARG A 157 -7.79 -7.72 -14.23
C ARG A 157 -7.53 -8.60 -15.45
N MET A 158 -8.56 -8.91 -16.22
CA MET A 158 -8.43 -9.72 -17.45
C MET A 158 -7.54 -9.04 -18.50
N ALA A 159 -7.64 -7.72 -18.66
CA ALA A 159 -6.78 -6.99 -19.59
C ALA A 159 -5.31 -7.04 -19.17
N LEU A 160 -5.02 -6.85 -17.89
CA LEU A 160 -3.68 -6.90 -17.32
C LEU A 160 -3.09 -8.32 -17.32
N GLN A 161 -3.93 -9.34 -17.13
CA GLN A 161 -3.51 -10.74 -17.17
C GLN A 161 -2.91 -11.14 -18.52
N ARG A 162 -3.34 -10.53 -19.62
CA ARG A 162 -2.75 -10.74 -20.95
C ARG A 162 -1.28 -10.33 -21.03
N LEU A 163 -0.83 -9.39 -20.18
CA LEU A 163 0.58 -9.00 -20.08
C LEU A 163 1.46 -10.10 -19.48
N LEU A 164 0.85 -11.10 -18.83
CA LEU A 164 1.55 -12.28 -18.29
C LEU A 164 1.64 -13.42 -19.32
N GLU A 165 0.83 -13.34 -20.38
CA GLU A 165 0.72 -14.34 -21.45
C GLU A 165 1.57 -13.90 -22.65
N PHE A 166 2.88 -14.18 -22.61
CA PHE A 166 3.74 -13.91 -23.76
C PHE A 166 4.38 -15.25 -24.26
N PRO A 167 4.45 -15.46 -25.59
CA PRO A 167 5.12 -16.62 -26.13
C PRO A 167 6.61 -16.58 -25.77
N ARG A 168 7.13 -17.70 -25.29
CA ARG A 168 8.56 -17.92 -25.05
C ARG A 168 9.34 -17.98 -26.35
#